data_4f95b0d5b17614d6b5ad5656430a6e08
#
_entry.id   4f95b0d5b17614d6b5ad5656430a6e08
#
_cell.length_a   1.000
_cell.length_b   1.000
_cell.length_c   1.000
_cell.angle_alpha   90.00
_cell.angle_beta   90.00
_cell.angle_gamma   90.00
#
_symmetry.space_group_name_H-M   'P 1'
#
loop_
_entity.id
_entity.type
_entity.pdbx_description
1 polymer ?
#
loop_
_entity_poly.entity_id
_entity_poly.type
_entity_poly.pdbx_seq_one_letter_code
_entity_poly.pdbx_strand_id
1 'polypeptide(L)'
;MKVVFHERYKEVYSDDPAARAGRIESIYSELFGRFEFIEPVPADEEDLRLVHTQSHVGSIKKRKLYDVALLAVGGAIKASELAMEGEPAFGLIRPPGHHASPSSCWGFCFFNNVAISIEKLRKEGKIKKACIVDIDLHYGDGTANIFASKPEVSYYHMPGGSREDQLEKLSDYLAGKKGYEMLAVSAGFDRHEKDWGGVLKTRDYEDIGKTMRDCAERECDGKRYAVLEGGYNHQVLGKNVKALLKGIS
;
A
#
# COMPACT_ATOMS: atom_id res chain seq x y z
N MET A 1 -15.89 -1.15 -3.92
CA MET A 1 -14.59 -0.85 -3.26
C MET A 1 -14.78 0.18 -2.16
N LYS A 2 -14.16 -0.03 -1.01
CA LYS A 2 -14.20 0.87 0.16
C LYS A 2 -12.88 1.60 0.34
N VAL A 3 -12.90 2.81 0.91
CA VAL A 3 -11.71 3.60 1.21
C VAL A 3 -11.56 3.68 2.73
N VAL A 4 -10.47 3.14 3.25
CA VAL A 4 -10.13 3.23 4.68
C VAL A 4 -9.38 4.54 4.91
N PHE A 5 -9.95 5.40 5.75
CA PHE A 5 -9.43 6.74 5.97
C PHE A 5 -9.75 7.24 7.39
N HIS A 6 -8.85 8.06 7.93
CA HIS A 6 -9.04 8.77 9.19
C HIS A 6 -8.54 10.22 9.06
N GLU A 7 -9.24 11.18 9.67
CA GLU A 7 -8.90 12.61 9.58
C GLU A 7 -7.46 12.92 10.03
N ARG A 8 -6.93 12.19 10.99
CA ARG A 8 -5.55 12.33 11.47
C ARG A 8 -4.49 12.05 10.40
N TYR A 9 -4.82 11.40 9.30
CA TYR A 9 -3.89 11.26 8.17
C TYR A 9 -3.60 12.60 7.47
N LYS A 10 -4.34 13.66 7.74
CA LYS A 10 -4.04 15.03 7.28
C LYS A 10 -3.03 15.75 8.18
N GLU A 11 -2.70 15.21 9.38
CA GLU A 11 -1.75 15.83 10.31
C GLU A 11 -0.35 15.92 9.69
N VAL A 12 0.26 17.10 9.74
CA VAL A 12 1.67 17.32 9.33
C VAL A 12 2.56 16.98 10.52
N TYR A 13 3.25 15.86 10.44
CA TYR A 13 4.09 15.33 11.53
C TYR A 13 5.59 15.52 11.28
N SER A 14 5.98 15.94 10.08
CA SER A 14 7.37 16.21 9.68
C SER A 14 7.41 17.11 8.44
N ASP A 15 8.60 17.57 8.07
CA ASP A 15 8.83 18.41 6.87
C ASP A 15 9.02 17.60 5.59
N ASP A 16 8.91 16.26 5.67
CA ASP A 16 9.10 15.38 4.50
C ASP A 16 7.94 15.49 3.49
N PRO A 17 8.18 15.18 2.21
CA PRO A 17 7.16 15.24 1.17
C PRO A 17 5.92 14.38 1.45
N ALA A 18 6.07 13.24 2.12
CA ALA A 18 4.95 12.35 2.42
C ALA A 18 4.03 12.94 3.51
N ALA A 19 4.59 13.77 4.41
CA ALA A 19 3.85 14.45 5.49
C ALA A 19 3.30 15.82 5.09
N ARG A 20 3.59 16.31 3.87
CA ARG A 20 3.22 17.65 3.45
C ARG A 20 1.71 17.87 3.49
N ALA A 21 1.28 19.05 3.95
CA ALA A 21 -0.11 19.51 3.90
C ALA A 21 -0.63 19.50 2.44
N GLY A 22 -1.90 19.19 2.26
CA GLY A 22 -2.53 19.10 0.94
C GLY A 22 -2.34 17.76 0.21
N ARG A 23 -1.40 16.90 0.65
CA ARG A 23 -1.15 15.61 0.00
C ARG A 23 -2.36 14.66 0.12
N ILE A 24 -2.80 14.40 1.33
CA ILE A 24 -3.97 13.54 1.60
C ILE A 24 -5.26 14.22 1.14
N GLU A 25 -5.38 15.52 1.36
CA GLU A 25 -6.53 16.30 0.96
C GLU A 25 -6.76 16.27 -0.57
N SER A 26 -5.68 16.26 -1.37
CA SER A 26 -5.77 16.16 -2.82
C SER A 26 -6.38 14.82 -3.27
N ILE A 27 -6.10 13.74 -2.54
CA ILE A 27 -6.70 12.43 -2.80
C ILE A 27 -8.13 12.39 -2.28
N TYR A 28 -8.32 12.81 -1.02
CA TYR A 28 -9.64 12.81 -0.37
C TYR A 28 -10.68 13.52 -1.22
N SER A 29 -10.38 14.71 -1.74
CA SER A 29 -11.30 15.51 -2.57
C SER A 29 -11.72 14.80 -3.86
N GLU A 30 -10.86 13.99 -4.47
CA GLU A 30 -11.19 13.22 -5.68
C GLU A 30 -12.03 11.97 -5.40
N LEU A 31 -11.96 11.44 -4.18
CA LEU A 31 -12.63 10.19 -3.80
C LEU A 31 -13.94 10.43 -3.04
N PHE A 32 -14.07 11.55 -2.31
CA PHE A 32 -15.25 11.87 -1.50
C PHE A 32 -16.54 11.92 -2.34
N GLY A 33 -17.58 11.28 -1.81
CA GLY A 33 -18.87 11.14 -2.51
C GLY A 33 -18.90 10.13 -3.66
N ARG A 34 -17.78 9.49 -3.98
CA ARG A 34 -17.65 8.44 -5.02
C ARG A 34 -17.43 7.05 -4.45
N PHE A 35 -16.84 6.97 -3.27
CA PHE A 35 -16.54 5.74 -2.55
C PHE A 35 -17.08 5.81 -1.12
N GLU A 36 -17.39 4.65 -0.55
CA GLU A 36 -17.72 4.53 0.86
C GLU A 36 -16.43 4.63 1.69
N PHE A 37 -16.43 5.50 2.71
CA PHE A 37 -15.30 5.70 3.61
C PHE A 37 -15.52 4.94 4.92
N ILE A 38 -14.50 4.18 5.33
CA ILE A 38 -14.48 3.40 6.56
C ILE A 38 -13.36 3.92 7.45
N GLU A 39 -13.70 4.22 8.71
CA GLU A 39 -12.72 4.69 9.69
C GLU A 39 -12.02 3.50 10.36
N PRO A 40 -10.66 3.45 10.37
CA PRO A 40 -9.91 2.42 11.06
C PRO A 40 -9.69 2.79 12.53
N VAL A 41 -9.33 1.78 13.33
CA VAL A 41 -8.76 1.96 14.66
C VAL A 41 -7.22 1.84 14.59
N PRO A 42 -6.45 2.45 15.53
CA PRO A 42 -5.01 2.21 15.62
C PRO A 42 -4.70 0.73 15.83
N ALA A 43 -3.58 0.27 15.26
CA ALA A 43 -3.09 -1.08 15.50
C ALA A 43 -2.55 -1.24 16.92
N ASP A 44 -2.57 -2.45 17.43
CA ASP A 44 -1.94 -2.80 18.69
C ASP A 44 -0.41 -2.96 18.53
N GLU A 45 0.34 -2.74 19.61
CA GLU A 45 1.80 -2.91 19.59
C GLU A 45 2.22 -4.37 19.26
N GLU A 46 1.36 -5.34 19.57
CA GLU A 46 1.56 -6.74 19.20
C GLU A 46 1.52 -6.96 17.69
N ASP A 47 0.70 -6.21 16.97
CA ASP A 47 0.64 -6.28 15.50
C ASP A 47 1.96 -5.83 14.87
N LEU A 48 2.57 -4.77 15.42
CA LEU A 48 3.87 -4.28 14.93
C LEU A 48 4.96 -5.35 15.06
N ARG A 49 4.92 -6.16 16.12
CA ARG A 49 5.88 -7.23 16.40
C ARG A 49 5.77 -8.44 15.48
N LEU A 50 4.76 -8.50 14.64
CA LEU A 50 4.65 -9.54 13.60
C LEU A 50 5.79 -9.44 12.58
N VAL A 51 6.31 -8.24 12.36
CA VAL A 51 7.37 -7.98 11.37
C VAL A 51 8.54 -7.14 11.90
N HIS A 52 8.34 -6.36 12.97
CA HIS A 52 9.36 -5.46 13.51
C HIS A 52 9.93 -5.94 14.85
N THR A 53 11.22 -5.69 15.05
CA THR A 53 11.87 -5.94 16.35
C THR A 53 11.36 -4.99 17.42
N GLN A 54 11.38 -5.44 18.68
CA GLN A 54 11.01 -4.59 19.83
C GLN A 54 11.85 -3.32 19.91
N SER A 55 13.14 -3.39 19.56
CA SER A 55 14.04 -2.23 19.54
C SER A 55 13.57 -1.19 18.51
N HIS A 56 13.18 -1.63 17.30
CA HIS A 56 12.66 -0.75 16.27
C HIS A 56 11.35 -0.08 16.73
N VAL A 57 10.38 -0.86 17.19
CA VAL A 57 9.11 -0.33 17.75
C VAL A 57 9.38 0.68 18.86
N GLY A 58 10.26 0.36 19.81
CA GLY A 58 10.64 1.28 20.90
C GLY A 58 11.32 2.57 20.43
N SER A 59 12.04 2.53 19.30
CA SER A 59 12.66 3.72 18.70
C SER A 59 11.63 4.66 18.07
N ILE A 60 10.62 4.12 17.39
CA ILE A 60 9.55 4.89 16.76
C ILE A 60 8.57 5.41 17.80
N LYS A 61 8.30 4.65 18.88
CA LYS A 61 7.42 5.05 20.00
C LYS A 61 7.84 6.38 20.66
N LYS A 62 9.12 6.73 20.59
CA LYS A 62 9.65 7.99 21.11
C LYS A 62 9.41 9.19 20.19
N ARG A 63 8.87 8.98 18.97
CA ARG A 63 8.65 10.03 17.99
C ARG A 63 7.21 10.55 18.08
N LYS A 64 7.00 11.85 17.86
CA LYS A 64 5.65 12.48 17.88
C LYS A 64 4.66 11.85 16.89
N LEU A 65 5.17 11.24 15.80
CA LEU A 65 4.35 10.61 14.78
C LEU A 65 3.86 9.18 15.15
N TYR A 66 4.25 8.65 16.31
CA TYR A 66 3.94 7.26 16.68
C TYR A 66 2.46 6.91 16.56
N ASP A 67 1.58 7.75 17.09
CA ASP A 67 0.14 7.51 17.07
C ASP A 67 -0.44 7.47 15.65
N VAL A 68 0.00 8.40 14.78
CA VAL A 68 -0.45 8.38 13.38
C VAL A 68 0.14 7.20 12.61
N ALA A 69 1.35 6.75 12.97
CA ALA A 69 1.94 5.54 12.40
C ALA A 69 1.19 4.27 12.82
N LEU A 70 0.77 4.16 14.09
CA LEU A 70 -0.12 3.09 14.55
C LEU A 70 -1.46 3.09 13.79
N LEU A 71 -2.01 4.27 13.58
CA LEU A 71 -3.25 4.42 12.84
C LEU A 71 -3.08 4.02 11.36
N ALA A 72 -1.93 4.32 10.73
CA ALA A 72 -1.64 3.88 9.36
C ALA A 72 -1.59 2.35 9.25
N VAL A 73 -0.93 1.68 10.22
CA VAL A 73 -0.94 0.21 10.30
C VAL A 73 -2.37 -0.32 10.47
N GLY A 74 -3.15 0.26 11.40
CA GLY A 74 -4.56 -0.09 11.61
C GLY A 74 -5.40 0.08 10.35
N GLY A 75 -5.12 1.12 9.55
CA GLY A 75 -5.75 1.34 8.25
C GLY A 75 -5.44 0.25 7.22
N ALA A 76 -4.19 -0.23 7.18
CA ALA A 76 -3.81 -1.35 6.31
C ALA A 76 -4.43 -2.67 6.76
N ILE A 77 -4.48 -2.93 8.07
CA ILE A 77 -5.16 -4.09 8.65
C ILE A 77 -6.64 -4.05 8.26
N LYS A 78 -7.32 -2.92 8.48
CA LYS A 78 -8.75 -2.78 8.13
C LYS A 78 -9.01 -2.99 6.64
N ALA A 79 -8.14 -2.48 5.76
CA ALA A 79 -8.26 -2.70 4.32
C ALA A 79 -8.10 -4.20 3.97
N SER A 80 -7.18 -4.91 4.60
CA SER A 80 -6.98 -6.35 4.39
C SER A 80 -8.16 -7.19 4.91
N GLU A 81 -8.78 -6.81 6.03
CA GLU A 81 -9.97 -7.46 6.59
C GLU A 81 -11.17 -7.31 5.64
N LEU A 82 -11.43 -6.10 5.14
CA LEU A 82 -12.50 -5.85 4.16
C LEU A 82 -12.29 -6.70 2.89
N ALA A 83 -11.05 -6.82 2.41
CA ALA A 83 -10.73 -7.67 1.27
C ALA A 83 -11.02 -9.16 1.56
N MET A 84 -10.80 -9.64 2.79
CA MET A 84 -11.17 -11.00 3.20
C MET A 84 -12.70 -11.22 3.21
N GLU A 85 -13.47 -10.18 3.47
CA GLU A 85 -14.94 -10.19 3.43
C GLU A 85 -15.49 -10.09 1.98
N GLY A 86 -14.62 -10.06 0.97
CA GLY A 86 -14.99 -9.91 -0.45
C GLY A 86 -15.22 -8.45 -0.88
N GLU A 87 -14.85 -7.48 -0.03
CA GLU A 87 -14.95 -6.05 -0.31
C GLU A 87 -13.56 -5.47 -0.62
N PRO A 88 -13.17 -5.32 -1.90
CA PRO A 88 -11.90 -4.69 -2.24
C PRO A 88 -11.75 -3.33 -1.56
N ALA A 89 -10.57 -3.04 -1.02
CA ALA A 89 -10.37 -1.83 -0.22
C ALA A 89 -9.07 -1.09 -0.55
N PHE A 90 -9.08 0.22 -0.31
CA PHE A 90 -7.92 1.08 -0.42
C PHE A 90 -7.65 1.80 0.90
N GLY A 91 -6.48 1.57 1.48
CA GLY A 91 -5.99 2.33 2.63
C GLY A 91 -5.44 3.68 2.18
N LEU A 92 -6.25 4.74 2.29
CA LEU A 92 -5.77 6.12 2.16
C LEU A 92 -5.06 6.52 3.46
N ILE A 93 -3.90 5.94 3.67
CA ILE A 93 -3.13 5.99 4.91
C ILE A 93 -1.84 6.82 4.77
N ARG A 94 -1.33 7.31 5.89
CA ARG A 94 -0.07 8.03 6.04
C ARG A 94 0.43 7.90 7.50
N PRO A 95 1.71 7.60 7.78
CA PRO A 95 2.90 7.47 6.90
C PRO A 95 2.85 6.26 5.95
N PRO A 96 3.67 6.28 4.85
CA PRO A 96 3.92 5.10 4.01
C PRO A 96 4.73 4.04 4.78
N GLY A 97 4.93 2.84 4.18
CA GLY A 97 5.52 1.73 4.92
C GLY A 97 6.54 0.87 4.21
N HIS A 98 6.60 0.82 2.88
CA HIS A 98 7.33 -0.20 2.13
C HIS A 98 8.87 -0.21 2.35
N HIS A 99 9.46 0.89 2.86
CA HIS A 99 10.88 0.96 3.24
C HIS A 99 11.17 0.59 4.70
N ALA A 100 10.16 0.25 5.51
CA ALA A 100 10.39 -0.17 6.87
C ALA A 100 10.74 -1.66 6.93
N SER A 101 12.01 -1.96 7.20
CA SER A 101 12.58 -3.29 7.44
C SER A 101 12.34 -3.76 8.88
N PRO A 102 12.64 -5.02 9.27
CA PRO A 102 12.39 -5.51 10.62
C PRO A 102 13.02 -4.66 11.74
N SER A 103 14.20 -4.09 11.51
CA SER A 103 14.97 -3.37 12.54
C SER A 103 15.39 -1.95 12.16
N SER A 104 15.00 -1.47 10.99
CA SER A 104 15.36 -0.14 10.47
C SER A 104 14.26 0.42 9.57
N CYS A 105 14.30 1.73 9.33
CA CYS A 105 13.38 2.39 8.40
C CYS A 105 14.02 3.65 7.79
N TRP A 106 13.55 4.01 6.60
CA TRP A 106 13.94 5.23 5.87
C TRP A 106 12.82 5.64 4.90
N GLY A 107 13.04 6.59 4.01
CA GLY A 107 12.10 6.93 2.94
C GLY A 107 10.71 7.32 3.44
N PHE A 108 10.62 8.07 4.54
CA PHE A 108 9.36 8.50 5.19
C PHE A 108 8.52 7.35 5.78
N CYS A 109 9.00 6.11 5.72
CA CYS A 109 8.36 4.92 6.30
C CYS A 109 8.80 4.73 7.75
N PHE A 110 7.93 4.18 8.58
CA PHE A 110 8.22 3.90 9.99
C PHE A 110 7.85 2.48 10.39
N PHE A 111 6.67 2.01 10.00
CA PHE A 111 6.23 0.62 10.09
C PHE A 111 5.80 0.13 8.72
N ASN A 112 6.00 -1.14 8.43
CA ASN A 112 5.62 -1.72 7.14
C ASN A 112 4.14 -2.10 7.14
N ASN A 113 3.31 -1.17 6.71
CA ASN A 113 1.85 -1.28 6.78
C ASN A 113 1.33 -2.54 6.08
N VAL A 114 1.76 -2.79 4.83
CA VAL A 114 1.33 -3.94 4.05
C VAL A 114 1.84 -5.26 4.62
N ALA A 115 3.08 -5.29 5.10
CA ALA A 115 3.65 -6.51 5.65
C ALA A 115 2.98 -6.92 6.97
N ILE A 116 2.69 -5.95 7.85
CA ILE A 116 1.99 -6.19 9.11
C ILE A 116 0.58 -6.74 8.83
N SER A 117 -0.17 -6.13 7.91
CA SER A 117 -1.53 -6.58 7.59
C SER A 117 -1.55 -8.01 7.01
N ILE A 118 -0.60 -8.37 6.14
CA ILE A 118 -0.45 -9.74 5.63
C ILE A 118 -0.06 -10.72 6.74
N GLU A 119 0.94 -10.40 7.56
CA GLU A 119 1.35 -11.30 8.65
C GLU A 119 0.26 -11.48 9.72
N LYS A 120 -0.57 -10.46 9.95
CA LYS A 120 -1.74 -10.58 10.82
C LYS A 120 -2.75 -11.59 10.27
N LEU A 121 -3.12 -11.50 8.99
CA LEU A 121 -4.01 -12.49 8.36
C LEU A 121 -3.42 -13.91 8.40
N ARG A 122 -2.10 -14.03 8.21
CA ARG A 122 -1.40 -15.32 8.28
C ARG A 122 -1.40 -15.88 9.71
N LYS A 123 -1.10 -15.07 10.71
CA LYS A 123 -1.13 -15.45 12.14
C LYS A 123 -2.51 -15.91 12.58
N GLU A 124 -3.55 -15.26 12.07
CA GLU A 124 -4.95 -15.62 12.36
C GLU A 124 -5.43 -16.85 11.55
N GLY A 125 -4.58 -17.43 10.70
CA GLY A 125 -4.91 -18.59 9.87
C GLY A 125 -5.91 -18.31 8.75
N LYS A 126 -6.17 -17.03 8.45
CA LYS A 126 -7.11 -16.62 7.38
C LYS A 126 -6.54 -16.84 5.99
N ILE A 127 -5.22 -16.69 5.84
CA ILE A 127 -4.47 -16.98 4.62
C ILE A 127 -3.15 -17.69 4.96
N LYS A 128 -2.63 -18.46 4.00
CA LYS A 128 -1.27 -19.03 4.05
C LYS A 128 -0.34 -18.31 3.09
N LYS A 129 -0.83 -17.99 1.89
CA LYS A 129 -0.05 -17.42 0.79
C LYS A 129 -0.60 -16.08 0.35
N ALA A 130 0.30 -15.13 0.08
CA ALA A 130 -0.06 -13.82 -0.45
C ALA A 130 0.86 -13.41 -1.61
N CYS A 131 0.33 -12.54 -2.48
CA CYS A 131 1.11 -11.83 -3.48
C CYS A 131 1.09 -10.33 -3.15
N ILE A 132 2.26 -9.73 -2.96
CA ILE A 132 2.43 -8.29 -2.78
C ILE A 132 3.01 -7.71 -4.06
N VAL A 133 2.30 -6.75 -4.65
CA VAL A 133 2.72 -5.99 -5.83
C VAL A 133 3.00 -4.56 -5.40
N ASP A 134 4.21 -4.10 -5.65
CA ASP A 134 4.66 -2.75 -5.34
C ASP A 134 4.84 -1.96 -6.63
N ILE A 135 4.02 -0.92 -6.82
CA ILE A 135 4.06 -0.04 -7.99
C ILE A 135 4.69 1.32 -7.69
N ASP A 136 5.23 1.51 -6.49
CA ASP A 136 6.03 2.68 -6.15
C ASP A 136 7.29 2.78 -7.03
N LEU A 137 7.79 3.99 -7.26
CA LEU A 137 9.02 4.23 -8.00
C LEU A 137 10.23 3.59 -7.31
N HIS A 138 10.25 3.67 -5.98
CA HIS A 138 11.34 3.21 -5.15
C HIS A 138 11.17 1.74 -4.79
N TYR A 139 12.25 0.97 -4.86
CA TYR A 139 12.24 -0.43 -4.44
C TYR A 139 11.90 -0.55 -2.95
N GLY A 140 10.83 -1.25 -2.63
CA GLY A 140 10.37 -1.46 -1.25
C GLY A 140 11.24 -2.48 -0.51
N ASP A 141 12.49 -2.10 -0.23
CA ASP A 141 13.49 -2.92 0.44
C ASP A 141 13.02 -3.44 1.80
N GLY A 142 12.22 -2.66 2.51
CA GLY A 142 11.63 -3.08 3.78
C GLY A 142 10.71 -4.29 3.61
N THR A 143 9.79 -4.24 2.66
CA THR A 143 8.90 -5.37 2.34
C THR A 143 9.69 -6.58 1.85
N ALA A 144 10.64 -6.36 0.94
CA ALA A 144 11.52 -7.44 0.45
C ALA A 144 12.30 -8.12 1.57
N ASN A 145 12.88 -7.34 2.49
CA ASN A 145 13.64 -7.86 3.64
C ASN A 145 12.77 -8.68 4.60
N ILE A 146 11.53 -8.24 4.88
CA ILE A 146 10.59 -8.94 5.76
C ILE A 146 10.23 -10.33 5.21
N PHE A 147 10.05 -10.43 3.90
CA PHE A 147 9.60 -11.67 3.25
C PHE A 147 10.70 -12.49 2.58
N ALA A 148 11.98 -12.08 2.67
CA ALA A 148 13.11 -12.75 2.03
C ALA A 148 13.22 -14.25 2.37
N SER A 149 12.83 -14.65 3.59
CA SER A 149 12.86 -16.05 4.07
C SER A 149 11.47 -16.70 4.13
N LYS A 150 10.43 -16.09 3.56
CA LYS A 150 9.04 -16.53 3.64
C LYS A 150 8.49 -16.79 2.23
N PRO A 151 8.77 -17.96 1.62
CA PRO A 151 8.39 -18.26 0.23
C PRO A 151 6.87 -18.27 0.00
N GLU A 152 6.06 -18.32 1.06
CA GLU A 152 4.60 -18.25 0.98
C GLU A 152 4.11 -16.83 0.60
N VAL A 153 4.92 -15.79 0.81
CA VAL A 153 4.59 -14.43 0.42
C VAL A 153 5.51 -13.99 -0.70
N SER A 154 4.97 -13.82 -1.90
CA SER A 154 5.74 -13.29 -3.00
C SER A 154 5.68 -11.77 -3.00
N TYR A 155 6.83 -11.14 -3.19
CA TYR A 155 6.96 -9.71 -3.39
C TYR A 155 7.46 -9.42 -4.80
N TYR A 156 6.75 -8.54 -5.51
CA TYR A 156 7.13 -8.05 -6.82
C TYR A 156 7.14 -6.52 -6.80
N HIS A 157 8.28 -5.94 -7.16
CA HIS A 157 8.39 -4.51 -7.43
C HIS A 157 8.36 -4.27 -8.94
N MET A 158 7.49 -3.38 -9.39
CA MET A 158 7.41 -2.99 -10.79
C MET A 158 8.74 -2.38 -11.24
N PRO A 159 9.43 -2.98 -12.24
CA PRO A 159 10.77 -2.52 -12.61
C PRO A 159 10.76 -1.15 -13.27
N GLY A 160 11.93 -0.51 -13.36
CA GLY A 160 12.15 0.66 -14.21
C GLY A 160 12.13 0.29 -15.70
N GLY A 161 12.24 1.32 -16.55
CA GLY A 161 12.27 1.18 -18.01
C GLY A 161 11.30 2.15 -18.68
N SER A 162 11.04 1.93 -19.98
CA SER A 162 10.02 2.70 -20.70
C SER A 162 8.63 2.44 -20.09
N ARG A 163 7.67 3.31 -20.43
CA ARG A 163 6.28 3.14 -19.99
C ARG A 163 5.72 1.79 -20.42
N GLU A 164 5.95 1.43 -21.65
CA GLU A 164 5.51 0.17 -22.26
C GLU A 164 6.12 -1.04 -21.55
N ASP A 165 7.46 -1.04 -21.33
CA ASP A 165 8.16 -2.10 -20.60
C ASP A 165 7.62 -2.30 -19.18
N GLN A 166 7.34 -1.22 -18.46
CA GLN A 166 6.83 -1.31 -17.08
C GLN A 166 5.46 -1.97 -17.04
N LEU A 167 4.55 -1.59 -17.93
CA LEU A 167 3.19 -2.13 -18.00
C LEU A 167 3.19 -3.60 -18.48
N GLU A 168 3.99 -3.93 -19.49
CA GLU A 168 4.13 -5.28 -20.02
C GLU A 168 4.67 -6.24 -18.95
N LYS A 169 5.79 -5.90 -18.31
CA LYS A 169 6.40 -6.73 -17.26
C LYS A 169 5.49 -6.96 -16.06
N LEU A 170 4.69 -5.95 -15.65
CA LEU A 170 3.69 -6.12 -14.60
C LEU A 170 2.59 -7.09 -15.05
N SER A 171 2.09 -6.93 -16.28
CA SER A 171 1.07 -7.81 -16.86
C SER A 171 1.57 -9.26 -16.94
N ASP A 172 2.78 -9.48 -17.44
CA ASP A 172 3.39 -10.81 -17.57
C ASP A 172 3.60 -11.47 -16.21
N TYR A 173 4.09 -10.70 -15.22
CA TYR A 173 4.24 -11.21 -13.86
C TYR A 173 2.90 -11.69 -13.29
N LEU A 174 1.87 -10.85 -13.39
CA LEU A 174 0.54 -11.18 -12.86
C LEU A 174 -0.14 -12.31 -13.66
N ALA A 175 0.07 -12.41 -14.97
CA ALA A 175 -0.42 -13.51 -15.77
C ALA A 175 0.19 -14.87 -15.38
N GLY A 176 1.47 -14.89 -15.04
CA GLY A 176 2.20 -16.08 -14.59
C GLY A 176 2.01 -16.43 -13.11
N LYS A 177 1.49 -15.50 -12.28
CA LYS A 177 1.40 -15.69 -10.84
C LYS A 177 0.18 -16.49 -10.44
N LYS A 178 0.39 -17.55 -9.64
CA LYS A 178 -0.67 -18.49 -9.21
C LYS A 178 -0.55 -18.89 -7.75
N GLY A 179 -1.66 -19.36 -7.19
CA GLY A 179 -1.70 -20.08 -5.92
C GLY A 179 -1.48 -19.21 -4.70
N TYR A 180 -2.03 -18.00 -4.68
CA TYR A 180 -2.11 -17.14 -3.48
C TYR A 180 -3.59 -16.87 -3.11
N GLU A 181 -3.83 -16.41 -1.88
CA GLU A 181 -5.16 -16.25 -1.29
C GLU A 181 -5.50 -14.77 -1.07
N MET A 182 -4.52 -13.87 -1.27
CA MET A 182 -4.68 -12.42 -1.14
C MET A 182 -3.72 -11.71 -2.09
N LEU A 183 -4.22 -10.71 -2.81
CA LEU A 183 -3.42 -9.72 -3.54
C LEU A 183 -3.36 -8.41 -2.74
N ALA A 184 -2.16 -8.04 -2.29
CA ALA A 184 -1.89 -6.76 -1.63
C ALA A 184 -1.07 -5.84 -2.54
N VAL A 185 -1.34 -4.54 -2.50
CA VAL A 185 -0.67 -3.57 -3.37
C VAL A 185 -0.07 -2.44 -2.52
N SER A 186 1.26 -2.27 -2.58
CA SER A 186 1.92 -1.03 -2.18
C SER A 186 1.78 -0.03 -3.33
N ALA A 187 0.83 0.90 -3.19
CA ALA A 187 0.42 1.79 -4.26
C ALA A 187 1.15 3.14 -4.18
N GLY A 188 2.29 3.24 -4.85
CA GLY A 188 2.99 4.50 -5.11
C GLY A 188 2.54 5.14 -6.42
N PHE A 189 2.54 6.46 -6.45
CA PHE A 189 2.09 7.25 -7.62
C PHE A 189 3.18 8.20 -8.13
N ASP A 190 4.37 8.09 -7.58
CA ASP A 190 5.55 8.88 -7.94
C ASP A 190 6.19 8.50 -9.29
N ARG A 191 5.77 7.38 -9.92
CA ARG A 191 6.13 7.05 -11.33
C ARG A 191 5.46 7.94 -12.37
N HIS A 192 4.50 8.78 -11.98
CA HIS A 192 3.74 9.61 -12.91
C HIS A 192 4.64 10.59 -13.68
N GLU A 193 4.30 10.90 -14.96
CA GLU A 193 5.06 11.80 -15.85
C GLU A 193 5.28 13.23 -15.28
N LYS A 194 4.45 13.64 -14.31
CA LYS A 194 4.58 14.92 -13.60
C LYS A 194 5.02 14.76 -12.14
N ASP A 195 5.54 13.61 -11.77
CA ASP A 195 6.12 13.31 -10.46
C ASP A 195 7.57 12.85 -10.64
N TRP A 196 8.19 12.29 -9.64
CA TRP A 196 9.62 11.98 -9.61
C TRP A 196 10.07 11.00 -10.70
N GLY A 197 9.23 10.02 -11.04
CA GLY A 197 9.58 8.98 -12.03
C GLY A 197 9.47 9.42 -13.49
N GLY A 198 8.61 10.38 -13.79
CA GLY A 198 8.52 10.98 -15.13
C GLY A 198 8.02 10.06 -16.26
N VAL A 199 7.29 8.99 -15.97
CA VAL A 199 6.99 7.92 -16.94
C VAL A 199 5.51 7.66 -17.16
N LEU A 200 4.77 7.29 -16.10
CA LEU A 200 3.39 6.83 -16.23
C LEU A 200 2.40 7.99 -16.39
N LYS A 201 1.30 7.73 -17.08
CA LYS A 201 0.18 8.65 -17.22
C LYS A 201 -0.96 8.24 -16.29
N THR A 202 -1.85 9.18 -15.96
CA THR A 202 -3.01 8.88 -15.10
C THR A 202 -3.83 7.68 -15.58
N ARG A 203 -4.03 7.52 -16.90
CA ARG A 203 -4.76 6.36 -17.46
C ARG A 203 -4.10 5.02 -17.18
N ASP A 204 -2.76 5.01 -17.06
CA ASP A 204 -2.03 3.76 -16.86
C ASP A 204 -2.33 3.14 -15.49
N TYR A 205 -2.59 3.98 -14.49
CA TYR A 205 -3.03 3.48 -13.17
C TYR A 205 -4.41 2.79 -13.24
N GLU A 206 -5.33 3.22 -14.13
CA GLU A 206 -6.58 2.50 -14.36
C GLU A 206 -6.30 1.12 -14.99
N ASP A 207 -5.41 1.06 -15.97
CA ASP A 207 -5.07 -0.20 -16.65
C ASP A 207 -4.30 -1.14 -15.70
N ILE A 208 -3.38 -0.64 -14.89
CA ILE A 208 -2.73 -1.35 -13.79
C ILE A 208 -3.77 -1.93 -12.83
N GLY A 209 -4.74 -1.12 -12.42
CA GLY A 209 -5.83 -1.57 -11.54
C GLY A 209 -6.65 -2.71 -12.14
N LYS A 210 -7.02 -2.63 -13.43
CA LYS A 210 -7.73 -3.71 -14.15
C LYS A 210 -6.92 -5.01 -14.16
N THR A 211 -5.64 -4.93 -14.49
CA THR A 211 -4.74 -6.10 -14.50
C THR A 211 -4.67 -6.76 -13.12
N MET A 212 -4.61 -5.96 -12.04
CA MET A 212 -4.61 -6.47 -10.67
C MET A 212 -5.95 -7.10 -10.29
N ARG A 213 -7.08 -6.48 -10.65
CA ARG A 213 -8.40 -7.03 -10.43
C ARG A 213 -8.55 -8.38 -11.13
N ASP A 214 -8.29 -8.43 -12.42
CA ASP A 214 -8.47 -9.65 -13.23
C ASP A 214 -7.59 -10.80 -12.70
N CYS A 215 -6.39 -10.47 -12.20
CA CYS A 215 -5.51 -11.43 -11.55
C CYS A 215 -6.10 -11.91 -10.21
N ALA A 216 -6.60 -11.02 -9.35
CA ALA A 216 -7.18 -11.39 -8.07
C ALA A 216 -8.47 -12.22 -8.24
N GLU A 217 -9.32 -11.86 -9.19
CA GLU A 217 -10.53 -12.62 -9.52
C GLU A 217 -10.21 -14.05 -9.98
N ARG A 218 -9.15 -14.21 -10.77
CA ARG A 218 -8.70 -15.52 -11.25
C ARG A 218 -8.08 -16.39 -10.16
N GLU A 219 -7.32 -15.81 -9.22
CA GLU A 219 -6.43 -16.57 -8.34
C GLU A 219 -6.86 -16.62 -6.87
N CYS A 220 -7.58 -15.61 -6.36
CA CYS A 220 -7.91 -15.51 -4.94
C CYS A 220 -9.33 -15.00 -4.67
N ASP A 221 -10.31 -15.41 -5.49
CA ASP A 221 -11.72 -15.06 -5.36
C ASP A 221 -11.96 -13.53 -5.24
N GLY A 222 -11.16 -12.76 -5.95
CA GLY A 222 -11.23 -11.31 -5.96
C GLY A 222 -10.68 -10.61 -4.71
N LYS A 223 -10.11 -11.34 -3.75
CA LYS A 223 -9.57 -10.76 -2.50
C LYS A 223 -8.35 -9.88 -2.77
N ARG A 224 -8.55 -8.58 -2.74
CA ARG A 224 -7.51 -7.59 -3.02
C ARG A 224 -7.66 -6.31 -2.21
N TYR A 225 -6.55 -5.72 -1.84
CA TYR A 225 -6.51 -4.37 -1.26
C TYR A 225 -5.24 -3.65 -1.68
N ALA A 226 -5.26 -2.33 -1.58
CA ALA A 226 -4.10 -1.49 -1.80
C ALA A 226 -3.90 -0.51 -0.64
N VAL A 227 -2.66 -0.10 -0.40
CA VAL A 227 -2.32 0.95 0.57
C VAL A 227 -1.48 2.03 -0.10
N LEU A 228 -1.70 3.28 0.28
CA LEU A 228 -0.96 4.43 -0.25
C LEU A 228 0.50 4.39 0.21
N GLU A 229 1.42 4.49 -0.75
CA GLU A 229 2.86 4.71 -0.50
C GLU A 229 3.29 6.10 -1.01
N GLY A 230 4.14 6.18 -2.03
CA GLY A 230 4.64 7.44 -2.60
C GLY A 230 3.64 8.17 -3.50
N GLY A 231 4.13 9.23 -4.10
CA GLY A 231 3.38 10.20 -4.91
C GLY A 231 3.34 11.57 -4.23
N TYR A 232 3.91 12.57 -4.88
CA TYR A 232 4.26 13.84 -4.24
C TYR A 232 3.76 15.07 -5.02
N ASN A 233 3.31 14.90 -6.26
CA ASN A 233 2.68 15.98 -7.01
C ASN A 233 1.16 16.02 -6.76
N HIS A 234 0.73 16.89 -5.86
CA HIS A 234 -0.67 17.03 -5.43
C HIS A 234 -1.64 17.40 -6.57
N GLN A 235 -1.15 17.96 -7.70
CA GLN A 235 -2.01 18.32 -8.84
C GLN A 235 -2.53 17.10 -9.60
N VAL A 236 -1.82 15.98 -9.53
CA VAL A 236 -2.15 14.74 -10.25
C VAL A 236 -2.42 13.56 -9.32
N LEU A 237 -1.91 13.59 -8.09
CA LEU A 237 -1.97 12.46 -7.14
C LEU A 237 -3.40 11.94 -6.92
N GLY A 238 -4.34 12.81 -6.59
CA GLY A 238 -5.74 12.40 -6.38
C GLY A 238 -6.38 11.76 -7.63
N LYS A 239 -6.07 12.29 -8.83
CA LYS A 239 -6.55 11.74 -10.10
C LYS A 239 -5.94 10.36 -10.38
N ASN A 240 -4.64 10.18 -10.07
CA ASN A 240 -3.95 8.90 -10.25
C ASN A 240 -4.51 7.83 -9.30
N VAL A 241 -4.71 8.17 -8.03
CA VAL A 241 -5.36 7.28 -7.06
C VAL A 241 -6.77 6.90 -7.55
N LYS A 242 -7.59 7.89 -7.94
CA LYS A 242 -8.94 7.62 -8.46
C LYS A 242 -8.91 6.69 -9.70
N ALA A 243 -7.94 6.85 -10.59
CA ALA A 243 -7.79 6.00 -11.78
C ALA A 243 -7.46 4.56 -11.36
N LEU A 244 -6.51 4.35 -10.44
CA LEU A 244 -6.21 3.03 -9.90
C LEU A 244 -7.45 2.39 -9.27
N LEU A 245 -8.16 3.13 -8.41
CA LEU A 245 -9.35 2.62 -7.73
C LEU A 245 -10.45 2.23 -8.71
N LYS A 246 -10.65 2.99 -9.79
CA LYS A 246 -11.61 2.67 -10.85
C LYS A 246 -11.25 1.36 -11.56
N GLY A 247 -9.97 1.09 -11.78
CA GLY A 247 -9.51 -0.15 -12.41
C GLY A 247 -9.61 -1.35 -11.48
N ILE A 248 -9.20 -1.19 -10.22
CA ILE A 248 -9.09 -2.28 -9.25
C ILE A 248 -10.44 -2.63 -8.55
N SER A 249 -11.46 -1.79 -8.73
CA SER A 249 -12.82 -1.99 -8.17
C SER A 249 -13.54 -3.22 -8.70
#